data_49fbc075ab5474009aaa8b5e14dacbf6
#
_entry.id   49fbc075ab5474009aaa8b5e14dacbf6
#
_cell.length_a   1.000
_cell.length_b   1.000
_cell.length_c   1.000
_cell.angle_alpha   90.00
_cell.angle_beta   90.00
_cell.angle_gamma   90.00
#
_symmetry.space_group_name_H-M   'P 1'
#
loop_
_entity.id
_entity.type
_entity.pdbx_description
1 polymer ?
#
loop_
_entity_poly.entity_id
_entity_poly.type
_entity_poly.pdbx_seq_one_letter_code
_entity_poly.pdbx_strand_id
1 'polypeptide(L)'
;MTTSTITELYDTLGIRRSLSRPRVSNDNPHAEVGFKTLKYRPDWPTRFESIKHATAHCDKFFRWYNDEHYHTGIGLLTPSDRHARNGHRIAIARQAVLDAAYQAHPERFPNPHPPRQPSRVWIKPTAIHSK
;
A
#
# COMPACT_ATOMS: atom_id res chain seq x y z
N MET A 1 -13.51 -11.34 -24.51
CA MET A 1 -14.56 -10.37 -24.11
C MET A 1 -14.24 -9.03 -24.75
N THR A 2 -15.19 -8.41 -25.42
CA THR A 2 -15.02 -7.08 -26.02
C THR A 2 -15.16 -6.00 -24.95
N THR A 3 -14.61 -4.81 -25.21
CA THR A 3 -14.67 -3.67 -24.26
C THR A 3 -16.12 -3.26 -23.97
N SER A 4 -17.05 -3.38 -24.94
CA SER A 4 -18.48 -3.11 -24.77
C SER A 4 -19.12 -4.06 -23.75
N THR A 5 -18.88 -5.36 -23.87
CA THR A 5 -19.42 -6.37 -22.95
C THR A 5 -19.02 -6.14 -21.49
N ILE A 6 -17.76 -5.73 -21.26
CA ILE A 6 -17.27 -5.40 -19.91
C ILE A 6 -17.94 -4.11 -19.40
N THR A 7 -18.15 -3.13 -20.26
CA THR A 7 -18.82 -1.88 -19.89
C THR A 7 -20.25 -2.12 -19.45
N GLU A 8 -21.02 -2.88 -20.25
CA GLU A 8 -22.39 -3.27 -19.93
C GLU A 8 -22.49 -4.06 -18.62
N LEU A 9 -21.55 -4.95 -18.36
CA LEU A 9 -21.48 -5.69 -17.09
C LEU A 9 -21.29 -4.74 -15.90
N TYR A 10 -20.37 -3.77 -15.99
CA TYR A 10 -20.16 -2.81 -14.91
C TYR A 10 -21.38 -1.93 -14.68
N ASP A 11 -22.03 -1.47 -15.75
CA ASP A 11 -23.24 -0.67 -15.65
C ASP A 11 -24.39 -1.46 -15.00
N THR A 12 -24.55 -2.74 -15.38
CA THR A 12 -25.54 -3.65 -14.77
C THR A 12 -25.30 -3.89 -13.28
N LEU A 13 -24.03 -3.96 -12.88
CA LEU A 13 -23.63 -4.15 -11.48
C LEU A 13 -23.55 -2.85 -10.66
N GLY A 14 -23.87 -1.71 -11.25
CA GLY A 14 -23.75 -0.40 -10.61
C GLY A 14 -22.30 -0.01 -10.26
N ILE A 15 -21.31 -0.60 -10.93
CA ILE A 15 -19.90 -0.35 -10.67
C ILE A 15 -19.44 0.87 -11.46
N ARG A 16 -19.04 1.92 -10.74
CA ARG A 16 -18.44 3.10 -11.36
C ARG A 16 -16.96 2.84 -11.69
N ARG A 17 -16.60 2.97 -12.94
CA ARG A 17 -15.23 2.85 -13.40
C ARG A 17 -14.45 4.14 -13.13
N SER A 18 -13.21 4.01 -12.63
CA SER A 18 -12.22 5.07 -12.57
C SER A 18 -11.13 4.77 -13.59
N LEU A 19 -10.89 5.69 -14.50
CA LEU A 19 -9.91 5.53 -15.57
C LEU A 19 -8.80 6.55 -15.41
N SER A 20 -7.56 6.13 -15.68
CA SER A 20 -6.44 7.05 -15.81
C SER A 20 -6.60 7.90 -17.07
N ARG A 21 -6.11 9.14 -17.00
CA ARG A 21 -6.12 10.02 -18.18
C ARG A 21 -5.16 9.48 -19.23
N PRO A 22 -5.49 9.58 -20.52
CA PRO A 22 -4.59 9.16 -21.58
C PRO A 22 -3.24 9.87 -21.49
N ARG A 23 -2.14 9.12 -21.58
CA ARG A 23 -0.75 9.63 -21.55
C ARG A 23 -0.33 10.34 -20.26
N VAL A 24 -1.02 10.12 -19.14
CA VAL A 24 -0.64 10.64 -17.83
C VAL A 24 -0.20 9.50 -16.93
N SER A 25 1.13 9.32 -16.80
CA SER A 25 1.73 8.25 -15.98
C SER A 25 1.42 8.38 -14.48
N ASN A 26 1.24 9.60 -13.97
CA ASN A 26 1.05 9.87 -12.55
C ASN A 26 -0.38 9.60 -12.02
N ASP A 27 -1.28 9.10 -12.84
CA ASP A 27 -2.65 8.83 -12.40
C ASP A 27 -2.78 7.50 -11.63
N ASN A 28 -1.74 6.65 -11.64
CA ASN A 28 -1.74 5.38 -10.91
C ASN A 28 -0.44 5.10 -10.11
N PRO A 29 0.06 6.08 -9.33
CA PRO A 29 1.36 5.96 -8.67
C PRO A 29 1.40 4.83 -7.63
N HIS A 30 0.28 4.52 -6.97
CA HIS A 30 0.22 3.47 -5.95
C HIS A 30 0.38 2.08 -6.55
N ALA A 31 -0.25 1.79 -7.69
CA ALA A 31 -0.06 0.51 -8.38
C ALA A 31 1.37 0.38 -8.93
N GLU A 32 1.92 1.46 -9.50
CA GLU A 32 3.30 1.47 -10.01
C GLU A 32 4.31 1.19 -8.89
N VAL A 33 4.15 1.80 -7.70
CA VAL A 33 4.99 1.54 -6.54
C VAL A 33 4.86 0.08 -6.07
N GLY A 34 3.65 -0.47 -6.04
CA GLY A 34 3.41 -1.86 -5.70
C GLY A 34 4.12 -2.83 -6.66
N PHE A 35 4.00 -2.61 -7.97
CA PHE A 35 4.72 -3.39 -8.98
C PHE A 35 6.23 -3.22 -8.90
N LYS A 36 6.71 -2.02 -8.60
CA LYS A 36 8.13 -1.76 -8.39
C LYS A 36 8.64 -2.56 -7.18
N THR A 37 7.95 -2.51 -6.05
CA THR A 37 8.31 -3.27 -4.85
C THR A 37 8.37 -4.77 -5.13
N LEU A 38 7.42 -5.31 -5.92
CA LEU A 38 7.41 -6.72 -6.32
C LEU A 38 8.60 -7.08 -7.20
N LYS A 39 8.84 -6.31 -8.28
CA LYS A 39 9.84 -6.63 -9.31
C LYS A 39 11.29 -6.42 -8.87
N TYR A 40 11.55 -5.50 -7.95
CA TYR A 40 12.91 -5.20 -7.51
C TYR A 40 13.34 -5.95 -6.25
N ARG A 41 12.55 -6.92 -5.81
CA ARG A 41 12.97 -7.82 -4.74
C ARG A 41 14.12 -8.72 -5.20
N PRO A 42 15.07 -9.04 -4.31
CA PRO A 42 16.18 -9.94 -4.63
C PRO A 42 15.74 -11.35 -5.05
N ASP A 43 14.56 -11.79 -4.60
CA ASP A 43 13.98 -13.10 -4.90
C ASP A 43 13.09 -13.12 -6.17
N TRP A 44 13.01 -11.99 -6.91
CA TRP A 44 12.29 -11.96 -8.18
C TRP A 44 13.00 -12.81 -9.24
N PRO A 45 12.34 -13.83 -9.80
CA PRO A 45 12.98 -14.71 -10.77
C PRO A 45 13.15 -14.00 -12.13
N THR A 46 14.23 -14.27 -12.83
CA THR A 46 14.45 -13.78 -14.19
C THR A 46 13.36 -14.26 -15.16
N ARG A 47 12.82 -15.47 -14.91
CA ARG A 47 11.75 -16.09 -15.70
C ARG A 47 10.92 -17.02 -14.81
N PHE A 48 9.60 -16.98 -14.98
CA PHE A 48 8.70 -17.97 -14.39
C PHE A 48 8.57 -19.18 -15.31
N GLU A 49 8.68 -20.37 -14.75
CA GLU A 49 8.60 -21.63 -15.47
C GLU A 49 7.16 -21.97 -15.90
N SER A 50 6.18 -21.52 -15.11
CA SER A 50 4.76 -21.75 -15.34
C SER A 50 3.91 -20.69 -14.66
N ILE A 51 2.62 -20.63 -15.03
CA ILE A 51 1.61 -19.81 -14.34
C ILE A 51 1.52 -20.22 -12.86
N LYS A 52 1.57 -21.52 -12.55
CA LYS A 52 1.52 -22.01 -11.17
C LYS A 52 2.72 -21.50 -10.35
N HIS A 53 3.91 -21.48 -10.93
CA HIS A 53 5.11 -20.92 -10.29
C HIS A 53 4.95 -19.42 -10.05
N ALA A 54 4.45 -18.64 -11.02
CA ALA A 54 4.20 -17.23 -10.88
C ALA A 54 3.15 -16.94 -9.79
N THR A 55 2.05 -17.69 -9.74
CA THR A 55 1.01 -17.56 -8.71
C THR A 55 1.57 -17.82 -7.32
N ALA A 56 2.30 -18.91 -7.13
CA ALA A 56 2.91 -19.24 -5.83
C ALA A 56 3.90 -18.16 -5.36
N HIS A 57 4.68 -17.58 -6.28
CA HIS A 57 5.59 -16.47 -5.97
C HIS A 57 4.81 -15.21 -5.54
N CYS A 58 3.77 -14.85 -6.27
CA CYS A 58 2.91 -13.71 -5.93
C CYS A 58 2.19 -13.91 -4.59
N ASP A 59 1.67 -15.11 -4.31
CA ASP A 59 1.02 -15.43 -3.03
C ASP A 59 1.98 -15.24 -1.85
N LYS A 60 3.22 -15.72 -1.99
CA LYS A 60 4.26 -15.50 -0.99
C LYS A 60 4.57 -14.03 -0.81
N PHE A 61 4.71 -13.30 -1.92
CA PHE A 61 4.96 -11.86 -1.89
C PHE A 61 3.84 -11.10 -1.18
N PHE A 62 2.57 -11.34 -1.53
CA PHE A 62 1.45 -10.59 -0.96
C PHE A 62 1.23 -10.89 0.52
N ARG A 63 1.51 -12.11 1.00
CA ARG A 63 1.51 -12.39 2.44
C ARG A 63 2.56 -11.57 3.16
N TRP A 64 3.81 -11.65 2.70
CA TRP A 64 4.88 -10.84 3.26
C TRP A 64 4.56 -9.33 3.21
N TYR A 65 4.06 -8.83 2.08
CA TYR A 65 3.73 -7.42 1.89
C TYR A 65 2.63 -6.95 2.86
N ASN A 66 1.62 -7.76 3.08
CA ASN A 66 0.51 -7.41 3.94
C ASN A 66 0.85 -7.56 5.43
N ASP A 67 1.61 -8.56 5.82
CA ASP A 67 1.75 -8.95 7.22
C ASP A 67 3.09 -8.55 7.84
N GLU A 68 4.14 -8.36 7.03
CA GLU A 68 5.50 -8.12 7.52
C GLU A 68 6.12 -6.81 7.00
N HIS A 69 5.75 -6.35 5.81
CA HIS A 69 6.34 -5.16 5.22
C HIS A 69 5.80 -3.87 5.82
N TYR A 70 6.68 -3.09 6.45
CA TYR A 70 6.33 -1.80 7.05
C TYR A 70 6.34 -0.67 6.03
N HIS A 71 5.27 0.11 5.99
CA HIS A 71 5.10 1.22 5.07
C HIS A 71 5.28 2.57 5.75
N THR A 72 6.22 3.36 5.28
CA THR A 72 6.48 4.72 5.80
C THR A 72 5.27 5.64 5.68
N GLY A 73 4.54 5.54 4.56
CA GLY A 73 3.35 6.35 4.29
C GLY A 73 2.17 6.12 5.23
N ILE A 74 2.15 5.03 5.99
CA ILE A 74 1.13 4.73 7.00
C ILE A 74 1.71 4.62 8.42
N GLY A 75 2.84 5.30 8.68
CA GLY A 75 3.44 5.38 10.00
C GLY A 75 4.14 4.09 10.41
N LEU A 76 4.82 3.43 9.48
CA LEU A 76 5.50 2.16 9.70
C LEU A 76 4.59 1.06 10.27
N LEU A 77 3.35 1.02 9.80
CA LEU A 77 2.44 -0.11 10.01
C LEU A 77 2.54 -1.08 8.83
N THR A 78 2.11 -2.31 9.04
CA THR A 78 1.80 -3.22 7.94
C THR A 78 0.40 -2.92 7.40
N PRO A 79 0.07 -3.26 6.14
CA PRO A 79 -1.30 -3.15 5.62
C PRO A 79 -2.32 -3.89 6.48
N SER A 80 -2.00 -5.08 6.97
CA SER A 80 -2.87 -5.86 7.87
C SER A 80 -3.15 -5.14 9.17
N ASP A 81 -2.13 -4.56 9.81
CA ASP A 81 -2.32 -3.76 11.04
C ASP A 81 -3.20 -2.54 10.80
N ARG A 82 -3.03 -1.88 9.66
CA ARG A 82 -3.84 -0.72 9.30
C ARG A 82 -5.29 -1.12 9.04
N HIS A 83 -5.50 -2.21 8.33
CA HIS A 83 -6.83 -2.75 8.04
C HIS A 83 -7.56 -3.22 9.30
N ALA A 84 -6.85 -3.91 10.20
CA ALA A 84 -7.38 -4.36 11.49
C ALA A 84 -7.54 -3.23 12.53
N ARG A 85 -7.24 -1.97 12.18
CA ARG A 85 -7.29 -0.80 13.07
C ARG A 85 -6.38 -0.90 14.31
N ASN A 86 -5.31 -1.69 14.24
CA ASN A 86 -4.33 -1.86 15.31
C ASN A 86 -3.43 -0.63 15.52
N GLY A 87 -3.46 0.34 14.63
CA GLY A 87 -2.51 1.46 14.60
C GLY A 87 -2.38 2.23 15.90
N HIS A 88 -3.50 2.48 16.61
CA HIS A 88 -3.47 3.19 17.89
C HIS A 88 -2.75 2.38 18.97
N ARG A 89 -3.06 1.10 19.10
CA ARG A 89 -2.42 0.21 20.07
C ARG A 89 -0.92 0.09 19.82
N ILE A 90 -0.52 -0.02 18.55
CA ILE A 90 0.89 -0.08 18.15
C ILE A 90 1.61 1.25 18.44
N ALA A 91 0.95 2.40 18.21
CA ALA A 91 1.53 3.70 18.52
C ALA A 91 1.80 3.86 20.03
N ILE A 92 0.90 3.45 20.90
CA ILE A 92 1.09 3.48 22.35
C ILE A 92 2.28 2.60 22.75
N ALA A 93 2.36 1.37 22.26
CA ALA A 93 3.47 0.47 22.57
C ALA A 93 4.82 1.05 22.09
N ARG A 94 4.87 1.64 20.91
CA ARG A 94 6.08 2.30 20.38
C ARG A 94 6.46 3.53 21.18
N GLN A 95 5.49 4.33 21.62
CA GLN A 95 5.76 5.50 22.46
C GLN A 95 6.41 5.08 23.78
N ALA A 96 5.91 4.05 24.44
CA ALA A 96 6.50 3.55 25.69
C ALA A 96 7.98 3.13 25.52
N VAL A 97 8.32 2.48 24.39
CA VAL A 97 9.70 2.11 24.07
C VAL A 97 10.57 3.35 23.82
N LEU A 98 10.04 4.34 23.09
CA LEU A 98 10.76 5.58 22.81
C LEU A 98 10.96 6.43 24.07
N ASP A 99 9.97 6.47 24.97
CA ASP A 99 10.09 7.17 26.24
C ASP A 99 11.18 6.54 27.12
N ALA A 100 11.23 5.21 27.22
CA ALA A 100 12.28 4.49 27.93
C ALA A 100 13.69 4.74 27.32
N ALA A 101 13.79 4.72 26.00
CA ALA A 101 15.03 5.02 25.30
C ALA A 101 15.47 6.48 25.48
N TYR A 102 14.53 7.42 25.46
CA TYR A 102 14.79 8.83 25.74
C TYR A 102 15.28 9.06 27.18
N GLN A 103 14.68 8.39 28.16
CA GLN A 103 15.13 8.46 29.55
C GLN A 103 16.58 8.00 29.73
N ALA A 104 16.96 6.94 29.00
CA ALA A 104 18.32 6.40 29.08
C ALA A 104 19.36 7.24 28.29
N HIS A 105 18.96 7.84 27.15
CA HIS A 105 19.84 8.51 26.21
C HIS A 105 19.18 9.72 25.55
N PRO A 106 18.86 10.80 26.28
CA PRO A 106 18.13 11.96 25.72
C PRO A 106 18.88 12.63 24.57
N GLU A 107 20.20 12.58 24.56
CA GLU A 107 21.05 13.15 23.52
C GLU A 107 20.89 12.50 22.15
N ARG A 108 20.39 11.25 22.10
CA ARG A 108 20.18 10.47 20.86
C ARG A 108 18.77 10.62 20.28
N PHE A 109 17.83 11.10 21.05
CA PHE A 109 16.40 11.13 20.70
C PHE A 109 15.82 12.55 20.78
N PRO A 110 16.21 13.47 19.88
CA PRO A 110 15.72 14.85 19.93
C PRO A 110 14.20 14.96 19.70
N ASN A 111 13.58 13.92 19.11
CA ASN A 111 12.14 13.85 18.88
C ASN A 111 11.62 12.42 19.16
N PRO A 112 11.33 12.06 20.42
CA PRO A 112 10.97 10.69 20.81
C PRO A 112 9.50 10.38 20.53
N HIS A 113 9.05 10.61 19.31
CA HIS A 113 7.70 10.28 18.88
C HIS A 113 7.70 9.25 17.74
N PRO A 114 6.77 8.27 17.75
CA PRO A 114 6.62 7.33 16.66
C PRO A 114 6.18 8.05 15.37
N PRO A 115 6.45 7.48 14.20
CA PRO A 115 6.01 8.05 12.93
C PRO A 115 4.52 8.32 12.90
N ARG A 116 4.14 9.51 12.43
CA ARG A 116 2.75 9.93 12.35
C ARG A 116 1.95 9.02 11.42
N GLN A 117 0.82 8.55 11.90
CA GLN A 117 -0.12 7.79 11.10
C GLN A 117 -1.12 8.76 10.41
N PRO A 118 -1.42 8.60 9.13
CA PRO A 118 -2.43 9.40 8.47
C PRO A 118 -3.81 9.07 9.04
N SER A 119 -4.57 10.07 9.46
CA SER A 119 -5.94 9.91 9.96
C SER A 119 -6.91 9.64 8.81
N ARG A 120 -6.74 10.32 7.69
CA ARG A 120 -7.57 10.21 6.49
C ARG A 120 -6.74 10.50 5.24
N VAL A 121 -6.92 9.67 4.24
CA VAL A 121 -6.33 9.85 2.91
C VAL A 121 -7.45 10.07 1.90
N TRP A 122 -7.35 11.14 1.12
CA TRP A 122 -8.29 11.46 0.06
C TRP A 122 -7.67 11.11 -1.30
N ILE A 123 -8.36 10.27 -2.05
CA ILE A 123 -8.09 10.13 -3.48
C ILE A 123 -8.78 11.31 -4.16
N LYS A 124 -8.01 12.22 -4.77
CA LYS A 124 -8.60 13.31 -5.55
C LYS A 124 -9.50 12.70 -6.64
N PRO A 125 -10.81 13.00 -6.65
CA PRO A 125 -11.64 12.58 -7.76
C PRO A 125 -11.06 13.25 -9.02
N THR A 126 -10.78 12.47 -10.05
CA THR A 126 -10.41 13.01 -11.36
C THR A 126 -11.53 13.94 -11.78
N ALA A 127 -11.24 15.22 -12.06
CA ALA A 127 -12.23 16.15 -12.55
C ALA A 127 -12.86 15.52 -13.81
N ILE A 128 -14.11 15.12 -13.70
CA ILE A 128 -14.88 14.63 -14.86
C ILE A 128 -15.00 15.85 -15.74
N HIS A 129 -14.28 15.88 -16.84
CA HIS A 129 -14.53 16.85 -17.89
C HIS A 129 -15.92 16.54 -18.45
N SER A 130 -16.95 17.20 -17.91
CA SER A 130 -18.24 17.33 -18.54
C SER A 130 -18.03 18.06 -19.86
N LYS A 131 -18.13 17.33 -20.98
CA LYS A 131 -18.36 17.91 -22.29
C LYS A 131 -19.83 18.16 -22.44
#